data_b86b938e7fdcec00a7fb21cd4073f49d
#
_entry.id   b86b938e7fdcec00a7fb21cd4073f49d
#
_cell.length_a   1.000
_cell.length_b   1.000
_cell.length_c   1.000
_cell.angle_alpha   90.00
_cell.angle_beta   90.00
_cell.angle_gamma   90.00
#
_symmetry.space_group_name_H-M   'P 1'
#
loop_
_entity.id
_entity.type
_entity.pdbx_description
1 polymer ?
#
loop_
_entity_poly.entity_id
_entity_poly.type
_entity_poly.pdbx_seq_one_letter_code
_entity_poly.pdbx_strand_id
1 'polypeptide(L)'
;MTQIDFYTNVDDKLHTACRIVAKAHGRGHKMFVCCPDAETAQRLDRLLWVTPPTGFIPHCASGDSLVAMTPVIVDHRGDEPVHDQVLLNLREEWPPYFGRFERLIEIVSVDPEDRRSARDRYKFYRDRGYDIRTHDLGASANA
;
A
#
# COMPACT_ATOMS: atom_id res chain seq x y z
N MET A 1 -10.64 -12.17 9.53
CA MET A 1 -10.06 -12.42 8.21
C MET A 1 -9.69 -11.09 7.54
N THR A 2 -8.58 -11.07 6.85
CA THR A 2 -8.11 -9.85 6.18
C THR A 2 -9.08 -9.38 5.10
N GLN A 3 -9.48 -8.11 5.12
CA GLN A 3 -10.23 -7.49 4.04
C GLN A 3 -9.26 -7.00 2.98
N ILE A 4 -9.54 -7.27 1.70
CA ILE A 4 -8.67 -6.88 0.60
C ILE A 4 -9.37 -5.88 -0.30
N ASP A 5 -8.70 -4.77 -0.60
CA ASP A 5 -9.19 -3.73 -1.48
C ASP A 5 -8.21 -3.52 -2.64
N PHE A 6 -8.72 -3.57 -3.88
CA PHE A 6 -7.96 -3.24 -5.08
C PHE A 6 -8.42 -1.88 -5.61
N TYR A 7 -7.49 -0.95 -5.75
CA TYR A 7 -7.72 0.33 -6.40
C TYR A 7 -7.15 0.26 -7.81
N THR A 8 -8.00 0.34 -8.81
CA THR A 8 -7.63 0.07 -10.22
C THR A 8 -7.71 1.30 -11.10
N ASN A 9 -7.11 1.21 -12.29
CA ASN A 9 -7.06 2.28 -13.30
C ASN A 9 -6.40 3.55 -12.78
N VAL A 10 -5.31 3.38 -12.06
CA VAL A 10 -4.56 4.47 -11.43
C VAL A 10 -3.48 4.97 -12.40
N ASP A 11 -3.45 6.29 -12.64
CA ASP A 11 -2.44 6.88 -13.51
C ASP A 11 -1.07 6.95 -12.85
N ASP A 12 -1.02 7.42 -11.61
CA ASP A 12 0.23 7.56 -10.84
C ASP A 12 0.12 6.74 -9.57
N LYS A 13 0.78 5.60 -9.56
CA LYS A 13 0.70 4.63 -8.47
C LYS A 13 1.24 5.17 -7.14
N LEU A 14 2.40 5.84 -7.17
CA LEU A 14 2.99 6.38 -5.95
C LEU A 14 2.20 7.56 -5.38
N HIS A 15 1.67 8.40 -6.25
CA HIS A 15 0.83 9.51 -5.80
C HIS A 15 -0.44 9.00 -5.12
N THR A 16 -1.06 7.99 -5.72
CA THR A 16 -2.23 7.33 -5.13
C THR A 16 -1.87 6.68 -3.80
N ALA A 17 -0.70 6.04 -3.71
CA ALA A 17 -0.21 5.46 -2.46
C ALA A 17 -0.11 6.53 -1.36
N CYS A 18 0.44 7.70 -1.67
CA CYS A 18 0.52 8.80 -0.72
C CYS A 18 -0.85 9.24 -0.22
N ARG A 19 -1.83 9.33 -1.11
CA ARG A 19 -3.19 9.73 -0.74
C ARG A 19 -3.84 8.69 0.18
N ILE A 20 -3.61 7.42 -0.11
CA ILE A 20 -4.13 6.33 0.73
C ILE A 20 -3.48 6.36 2.11
N VAL A 21 -2.16 6.56 2.16
CA VAL A 21 -1.42 6.67 3.43
C VAL A 21 -1.96 7.84 4.26
N ALA A 22 -2.13 9.00 3.64
CA ALA A 22 -2.64 10.19 4.32
C ALA A 22 -4.05 9.94 4.89
N LYS A 23 -4.91 9.29 4.12
CA LYS A 23 -6.28 8.99 4.56
C LYS A 23 -6.29 8.01 5.72
N ALA A 24 -5.50 6.94 5.64
CA ALA A 24 -5.43 5.95 6.71
C ALA A 24 -4.84 6.55 7.98
N HIS A 25 -3.78 7.34 7.85
CA HIS A 25 -3.18 8.02 9.00
C HIS A 25 -4.18 8.98 9.65
N GLY A 26 -4.93 9.73 8.84
CA GLY A 26 -5.95 10.65 9.35
C GLY A 26 -7.07 9.95 10.12
N ARG A 27 -7.26 8.66 9.88
CA ARG A 27 -8.23 7.83 10.60
C ARG A 27 -7.61 7.09 11.79
N GLY A 28 -6.35 7.33 12.10
CA GLY A 28 -5.66 6.71 13.20
C GLY A 28 -5.14 5.29 12.94
N HIS A 29 -5.08 4.87 11.67
CA HIS A 29 -4.57 3.54 11.32
C HIS A 29 -3.06 3.54 11.18
N LYS A 30 -2.44 2.46 11.64
CA LYS A 30 -1.01 2.21 11.42
C LYS A 30 -0.82 1.43 10.14
N MET A 31 0.19 1.80 9.34
CA MET A 31 0.41 1.22 8.03
C MET A 31 1.82 0.66 7.87
N PHE A 32 1.89 -0.42 7.11
CA PHE A 32 3.16 -0.98 6.64
C PHE A 32 3.09 -1.02 5.12
N VAL A 33 4.04 -0.33 4.45
CA VAL A 33 4.06 -0.21 2.99
C VAL A 33 5.20 -1.06 2.45
N CYS A 34 4.86 -2.01 1.57
CA CYS A 34 5.84 -2.89 0.91
C CYS A 34 6.21 -2.31 -0.44
N CYS A 35 7.45 -1.88 -0.60
CA CYS A 35 7.96 -1.37 -1.87
C CYS A 35 8.82 -2.41 -2.58
N PRO A 36 8.84 -2.41 -3.93
CA PRO A 36 9.61 -3.42 -4.68
C PRO A 36 11.13 -3.22 -4.59
N ASP A 37 11.57 -1.98 -4.37
CA ASP A 37 12.99 -1.64 -4.35
C ASP A 37 13.25 -0.38 -3.54
N ALA A 38 14.53 -0.09 -3.31
CA ALA A 38 14.96 1.09 -2.54
C ALA A 38 14.58 2.39 -3.24
N GLU A 39 14.65 2.43 -4.56
CA GLU A 39 14.31 3.63 -5.33
C GLU A 39 12.85 4.03 -5.12
N THR A 40 11.94 3.06 -5.23
CA THR A 40 10.51 3.29 -5.01
C THR A 40 10.25 3.77 -3.57
N ALA A 41 10.91 3.11 -2.60
CA ALA A 41 10.78 3.51 -1.20
C ALA A 41 11.24 4.94 -0.96
N GLN A 42 12.35 5.35 -1.57
CA GLN A 42 12.86 6.71 -1.45
C GLN A 42 11.93 7.73 -2.11
N ARG A 43 11.36 7.39 -3.26
CA ARG A 43 10.40 8.26 -3.95
C ARG A 43 9.15 8.44 -3.11
N LEU A 44 8.64 7.38 -2.52
CA LEU A 44 7.48 7.46 -1.64
C LEU A 44 7.79 8.28 -0.40
N ASP A 45 8.95 8.07 0.20
CA ASP A 45 9.40 8.86 1.36
C ASP A 45 9.38 10.35 1.06
N ARG A 46 9.94 10.75 -0.08
CA ARG A 46 9.94 12.16 -0.49
C ARG A 46 8.54 12.70 -0.71
N LEU A 47 7.66 11.92 -1.34
CA LEU A 47 6.28 12.32 -1.55
C LEU A 47 5.52 12.51 -0.23
N LEU A 48 5.78 11.64 0.74
CA LEU A 48 5.15 11.76 2.06
C LEU A 48 5.60 13.04 2.80
N TRP A 49 6.81 13.52 2.52
CA TRP A 49 7.29 14.77 3.10
C TRP A 49 6.65 16.01 2.47
N VAL A 50 6.36 15.99 1.17
CA VAL A 50 6.02 17.20 0.40
C VAL A 50 4.58 17.28 -0.06
N THR A 51 3.81 16.19 0.03
CA THR A 51 2.49 16.12 -0.59
C THR A 51 1.31 16.48 0.33
N PRO A 52 1.42 16.59 1.61
CA PRO A 52 0.22 16.78 2.40
C PRO A 52 -0.38 18.15 2.20
N PRO A 53 -1.67 18.25 1.92
CA PRO A 53 -2.35 19.47 2.28
C PRO A 53 -2.55 19.56 3.79
N THR A 54 -2.28 18.50 4.53
CA THR A 54 -2.69 18.35 5.92
C THR A 54 -1.52 18.26 6.90
N GLY A 55 -0.29 18.52 6.45
CA GLY A 55 0.85 18.54 7.33
C GLY A 55 1.62 17.24 7.37
N PHE A 56 2.45 17.10 8.38
CA PHE A 56 3.42 16.02 8.50
C PHE A 56 2.78 14.66 8.79
N ILE A 57 3.17 13.65 8.03
CA ILE A 57 2.81 12.25 8.31
C ILE A 57 4.05 11.55 8.87
N PRO A 58 4.07 11.14 10.14
CA PRO A 58 5.22 10.43 10.69
C PRO A 58 5.45 9.11 9.97
N HIS A 59 6.64 8.95 9.40
CA HIS A 59 7.01 7.74 8.68
C HIS A 59 8.50 7.47 8.81
N CYS A 60 8.90 6.19 8.67
CA CYS A 60 10.31 5.81 8.66
C CYS A 60 10.49 4.49 7.90
N ALA A 61 11.76 4.17 7.62
CA ALA A 61 12.11 2.89 6.98
C ALA A 61 11.99 1.75 8.00
N SER A 62 11.75 0.53 7.50
CA SER A 62 11.58 -0.67 8.34
C SER A 62 12.79 -1.00 9.21
N GLY A 63 14.00 -0.58 8.79
CA GLY A 63 15.21 -0.80 9.59
C GLY A 63 15.50 0.27 10.63
N ASP A 64 14.65 1.28 10.74
CA ASP A 64 14.85 2.39 11.68
C ASP A 64 14.58 1.95 13.12
N SER A 65 15.35 2.49 14.07
CA SER A 65 15.18 2.18 15.49
C SER A 65 13.84 2.65 16.07
N LEU A 66 13.18 3.62 15.40
CA LEU A 66 11.89 4.16 15.85
C LEU A 66 10.68 3.45 15.26
N VAL A 67 10.89 2.31 14.60
CA VAL A 67 9.82 1.62 13.84
C VAL A 67 8.60 1.30 14.70
N ALA A 68 8.81 0.86 15.94
CA ALA A 68 7.71 0.49 16.83
C ALA A 68 6.84 1.69 17.26
N MET A 69 7.40 2.89 17.19
CA MET A 69 6.74 4.13 17.62
C MET A 69 6.20 4.96 16.47
N THR A 70 6.45 4.54 15.22
CA THR A 70 6.09 5.30 14.03
C THR A 70 4.87 4.68 13.36
N PRO A 71 3.81 5.45 13.05
CA PRO A 71 2.59 4.88 12.50
C PRO A 71 2.71 4.40 11.07
N VAL A 72 3.59 4.97 10.25
CA VAL A 72 3.75 4.57 8.85
C VAL A 72 5.17 4.07 8.62
N ILE A 73 5.28 2.80 8.22
CA ILE A 73 6.57 2.16 7.95
C ILE A 73 6.67 1.88 6.46
N VAL A 74 7.80 2.26 5.85
CA VAL A 74 8.08 2.01 4.44
C VAL A 74 9.20 0.98 4.34
N ASP A 75 8.90 -0.18 3.78
CA ASP A 75 9.83 -1.29 3.65
C ASP A 75 10.17 -1.57 2.19
N HIS A 76 11.43 -1.92 1.92
CA HIS A 76 11.85 -2.40 0.60
C HIS A 76 12.73 -3.66 0.70
N ARG A 77 12.96 -4.17 1.91
CA ARG A 77 13.88 -5.29 2.13
C ARG A 77 13.17 -6.62 2.41
N GLY A 78 11.86 -6.59 2.63
CA GLY A 78 11.11 -7.78 3.00
C GLY A 78 11.17 -8.07 4.49
N ASP A 79 11.42 -7.07 5.31
CA ASP A 79 11.47 -7.20 6.77
C ASP A 79 10.09 -7.56 7.31
N GLU A 80 10.07 -8.22 8.47
CA GLU A 80 8.82 -8.55 9.14
C GLU A 80 8.13 -7.28 9.64
N PRO A 81 6.82 -7.11 9.39
CA PRO A 81 6.12 -5.92 9.85
C PRO A 81 5.92 -5.91 11.36
N VAL A 82 6.02 -4.72 11.94
CA VAL A 82 5.70 -4.49 13.36
C VAL A 82 4.26 -4.07 13.56
N HIS A 83 3.57 -3.71 12.51
CA HIS A 83 2.15 -3.33 12.53
C HIS A 83 1.29 -4.45 11.95
N ASP A 84 0.01 -4.44 12.27
CA ASP A 84 -0.94 -5.46 11.82
C ASP A 84 -2.29 -4.87 11.37
N GLN A 85 -2.37 -3.55 11.20
CA GLN A 85 -3.62 -2.91 10.82
C GLN A 85 -3.82 -2.83 9.32
N VAL A 86 -3.02 -2.01 8.62
CA VAL A 86 -3.17 -1.82 7.18
C VAL A 86 -1.85 -2.10 6.48
N LEU A 87 -1.89 -3.01 5.51
CA LEU A 87 -0.77 -3.34 4.65
C LEU A 87 -1.05 -2.78 3.26
N LEU A 88 -0.12 -1.97 2.74
CA LEU A 88 -0.19 -1.46 1.38
C LEU A 88 0.90 -2.14 0.55
N ASN A 89 0.50 -2.88 -0.47
CA ASN A 89 1.43 -3.62 -1.31
C ASN A 89 1.70 -2.88 -2.63
N LEU A 90 2.96 -2.53 -2.85
CA LEU A 90 3.42 -1.94 -4.11
C LEU A 90 4.34 -2.90 -4.89
N ARG A 91 4.50 -4.13 -4.41
CA ARG A 91 5.34 -5.15 -5.05
C ARG A 91 4.53 -5.91 -6.10
N GLU A 92 5.25 -6.66 -6.94
CA GLU A 92 4.61 -7.54 -7.92
C GLU A 92 4.08 -8.82 -7.26
N GLU A 93 4.77 -9.33 -6.24
CA GLU A 93 4.33 -10.51 -5.51
C GLU A 93 3.40 -10.13 -4.37
N TRP A 94 2.56 -11.06 -3.96
CA TRP A 94 1.79 -10.89 -2.74
C TRP A 94 2.72 -11.01 -1.52
N PRO A 95 2.53 -10.16 -0.50
CA PRO A 95 3.35 -10.26 0.72
C PRO A 95 3.00 -11.55 1.47
N PRO A 96 3.98 -12.36 1.89
CA PRO A 96 3.68 -13.64 2.53
C PRO A 96 2.95 -13.52 3.86
N TYR A 97 3.07 -12.36 4.52
CA TYR A 97 2.45 -12.11 5.83
C TYR A 97 1.13 -11.33 5.72
N PHE A 98 0.54 -11.21 4.52
CA PHE A 98 -0.64 -10.35 4.35
C PHE A 98 -1.82 -10.77 5.25
N GLY A 99 -1.95 -12.05 5.53
CA GLY A 99 -3.04 -12.58 6.34
C GLY A 99 -2.99 -12.18 7.81
N ARG A 100 -1.89 -11.58 8.26
CA ARG A 100 -1.75 -11.07 9.63
C ARG A 100 -2.35 -9.68 9.80
N PHE A 101 -2.71 -9.01 8.71
CA PHE A 101 -3.24 -7.66 8.75
C PHE A 101 -4.76 -7.65 8.73
N GLU A 102 -5.36 -6.62 9.30
CA GLU A 102 -6.80 -6.43 9.25
C GLU A 102 -7.23 -6.07 7.82
N ARG A 103 -6.40 -5.33 7.11
CA ARG A 103 -6.70 -4.88 5.75
C ARG A 103 -5.45 -4.89 4.88
N LEU A 104 -5.63 -5.34 3.63
CA LEU A 104 -4.60 -5.28 2.58
C LEU A 104 -5.11 -4.39 1.47
N ILE A 105 -4.27 -3.46 1.02
CA ILE A 105 -4.59 -2.57 -0.10
C ILE A 105 -3.63 -2.85 -1.24
N GLU A 106 -4.21 -3.07 -2.43
CA GLU A 106 -3.49 -3.24 -3.68
C GLU A 106 -3.80 -2.07 -4.60
N ILE A 107 -2.79 -1.56 -5.31
CA ILE A 107 -2.97 -0.49 -6.28
C ILE A 107 -2.56 -1.00 -7.65
N VAL A 108 -3.42 -0.83 -8.64
CA VAL A 108 -3.20 -1.31 -10.01
C VAL A 108 -3.21 -0.13 -10.96
N SER A 109 -2.08 0.12 -11.61
CA SER A 109 -1.97 1.20 -12.58
C SER A 109 -2.55 0.79 -13.93
N VAL A 110 -2.59 1.75 -14.87
CA VAL A 110 -3.06 1.50 -16.25
C VAL A 110 -2.04 0.74 -17.08
N ASP A 111 -0.81 0.58 -16.59
CA ASP A 111 0.23 -0.17 -17.29
C ASP A 111 -0.17 -1.65 -17.45
N PRO A 112 -0.09 -2.21 -18.69
CA PRO A 112 -0.49 -3.59 -18.94
C PRO A 112 0.25 -4.63 -18.11
N GLU A 113 1.55 -4.43 -17.85
CA GLU A 113 2.33 -5.37 -17.04
C GLU A 113 1.88 -5.35 -15.57
N ASP A 114 1.58 -4.18 -15.05
CA ASP A 114 1.08 -4.04 -13.69
C ASP A 114 -0.31 -4.70 -13.56
N ARG A 115 -1.16 -4.53 -14.58
CA ARG A 115 -2.48 -5.19 -14.61
C ARG A 115 -2.36 -6.71 -14.64
N ARG A 116 -1.41 -7.23 -15.39
CA ARG A 116 -1.19 -8.67 -15.49
C ARG A 116 -0.73 -9.23 -14.14
N SER A 117 0.25 -8.60 -13.52
CA SER A 117 0.73 -8.97 -12.19
C SER A 117 -0.41 -8.93 -11.16
N ALA A 118 -1.22 -7.88 -11.21
CA ALA A 118 -2.35 -7.71 -10.29
C ALA A 118 -3.41 -8.80 -10.44
N ARG A 119 -3.66 -9.27 -11.67
CA ARG A 119 -4.61 -10.37 -11.89
C ARG A 119 -4.15 -11.65 -11.21
N ASP A 120 -2.85 -11.92 -11.22
CA ASP A 120 -2.30 -13.10 -10.54
C ASP A 120 -2.49 -12.99 -9.03
N ARG A 121 -2.27 -11.81 -8.45
CA ARG A 121 -2.49 -11.58 -7.02
C ARG A 121 -3.97 -11.68 -6.67
N TYR A 122 -4.84 -11.08 -7.49
CA TYR A 122 -6.29 -11.15 -7.30
C TYR A 122 -6.77 -12.60 -7.26
N LYS A 123 -6.33 -13.40 -8.23
CA LYS A 123 -6.69 -14.82 -8.30
C LYS A 123 -6.20 -15.57 -7.06
N PHE A 124 -4.98 -15.29 -6.62
CA PHE A 124 -4.40 -15.91 -5.43
C PHE A 124 -5.28 -15.66 -4.20
N TYR A 125 -5.66 -14.41 -3.96
CA TYR A 125 -6.49 -14.05 -2.81
C TYR A 125 -7.90 -14.64 -2.92
N ARG A 126 -8.49 -14.57 -4.11
CA ARG A 126 -9.83 -15.10 -4.36
C ARG A 126 -9.88 -16.61 -4.11
N ASP A 127 -8.89 -17.34 -4.61
CA ASP A 127 -8.86 -18.80 -4.50
C ASP A 127 -8.69 -19.25 -3.04
N ARG A 128 -8.22 -18.37 -2.17
CA ARG A 128 -8.10 -18.62 -0.74
C ARG A 128 -9.33 -18.17 0.06
N GLY A 129 -10.34 -17.67 -0.62
CA GLY A 129 -11.60 -17.31 0.02
C GLY A 129 -11.65 -15.94 0.67
N TYR A 130 -10.69 -15.05 0.35
CA TYR A 130 -10.71 -13.70 0.89
C TYR A 130 -11.77 -12.85 0.22
N ASP A 131 -12.41 -11.96 1.00
CA ASP A 131 -13.30 -10.94 0.50
C ASP A 131 -12.48 -9.86 -0.21
N ILE A 132 -12.82 -9.58 -1.48
CA ILE A 132 -12.10 -8.58 -2.28
C ILE A 132 -13.08 -7.53 -2.77
N ARG A 133 -12.75 -6.26 -2.51
CA ARG A 133 -13.48 -5.12 -3.04
C ARG A 133 -12.62 -4.43 -4.08
N THR A 134 -13.22 -4.02 -5.19
CA THR A 134 -12.53 -3.32 -6.26
C THR A 134 -13.07 -1.91 -6.40
N HIS A 135 -12.16 -0.94 -6.47
CA HIS A 135 -12.49 0.48 -6.61
C HIS A 135 -11.85 1.01 -7.89
N ASP A 136 -12.65 1.37 -8.87
CA ASP A 136 -12.18 1.89 -10.15
C ASP A 136 -11.97 3.41 -10.05
N LEU A 137 -10.73 3.84 -9.86
CA LEU A 137 -10.42 5.26 -9.72
C LEU A 137 -10.43 6.00 -11.06
N GLY A 138 -10.29 5.28 -12.18
CA GLY A 138 -10.42 5.87 -13.50
C GLY A 138 -11.84 6.34 -13.76
N ALA A 139 -12.84 5.52 -13.40
CA ALA A 139 -14.25 5.90 -13.53
C ALA A 139 -14.58 7.08 -12.61
N SER A 140 -14.06 7.08 -11.39
CA SER A 140 -14.24 8.19 -10.45
C SER A 140 -13.64 9.48 -10.95
N ALA A 141 -12.47 9.42 -11.59
CA ALA A 141 -11.79 10.60 -12.11
C ALA A 141 -12.56 11.23 -13.28
N ASN A 142 -13.35 10.45 -13.99
CA ASN A 142 -14.14 10.91 -15.13
C ASN A 142 -15.55 11.39 -14.73
N ALA A 143 -15.90 11.18 -13.50
CA ALA A 143 -17.16 11.67 -12.96
C ALA A 143 -16.99 13.09 -12.39
#